data_24d82f3866109ea9372497cf67c7e71f
#
_entry.id   24d82f3866109ea9372497cf67c7e71f
#
_cell.length_a   1.000
_cell.length_b   1.000
_cell.length_c   1.000
_cell.angle_alpha   90.00
_cell.angle_beta   90.00
_cell.angle_gamma   90.00
#
_symmetry.space_group_name_H-M   'P 1'
#
loop_
_entity.id
_entity.type
_entity.pdbx_description
1 polymer ?
#
loop_
_entity_poly.entity_id
_entity_poly.type
_entity_poly.pdbx_seq_one_letter_code
_entity_poly.pdbx_strand_id
1 'polypeptide(L)' 'MKIEIRGAERLSFRERQVVTLKEMGYSNDRISKKLGLTGSTVATLYSRAKNKGYEVVIIIPGDSLGLFGPDDEDGGS' A
#
# COMPACT_ATOMS: atom_id res chain seq x y z
N MET A 1 6.43 -8.56 -7.60
CA MET A 1 6.24 -7.23 -7.01
C MET A 1 5.89 -7.38 -5.55
N LYS A 2 6.47 -6.55 -4.72
CA LYS A 2 6.25 -6.61 -3.29
C LYS A 2 5.94 -5.22 -2.77
N ILE A 3 4.99 -5.13 -1.84
CA ILE A 3 4.64 -3.86 -1.23
C ILE A 3 5.01 -3.92 0.24
N GLU A 4 5.76 -2.93 0.69
CA GLU A 4 6.13 -2.79 2.10
C GLU A 4 5.55 -1.50 2.64
N ILE A 5 5.08 -1.55 3.88
CA ILE A 5 4.62 -0.34 4.56
C ILE A 5 5.64 -0.03 5.63
N ARG A 6 6.38 1.06 5.46
CA ARG A 6 7.36 1.50 6.43
C ARG A 6 6.71 2.42 7.43
N GLY A 7 7.14 2.34 8.67
CA GLY A 7 6.52 3.10 9.75
C GLY A 7 5.30 2.41 10.31
N ALA A 8 5.07 1.16 9.92
CA ALA A 8 3.90 0.42 10.37
C ALA A 8 3.90 0.18 11.87
N GLU A 9 5.06 0.25 12.50
CA GLU A 9 5.12 0.06 13.95
C GLU A 9 4.38 1.16 14.70
N ARG A 10 4.11 2.29 14.06
CA ARG A 10 3.36 3.37 14.66
C ARG A 10 1.85 3.20 14.48
N LEU A 11 1.45 2.22 13.69
CA LEU A 11 0.04 2.00 13.37
C LEU A 11 -0.50 0.87 14.23
N SER A 12 -1.78 0.99 14.59
CA SER A 12 -2.45 -0.11 15.28
C SER A 12 -2.65 -1.27 14.30
N PHE A 13 -3.00 -2.43 14.82
CA PHE A 13 -3.22 -3.60 13.97
C PHE A 13 -4.28 -3.32 12.91
N ARG A 14 -5.40 -2.71 13.32
CA ARG A 14 -6.47 -2.41 12.37
C ARG A 14 -6.06 -1.36 11.35
N GLU A 15 -5.30 -0.35 11.80
CA GLU A 15 -4.79 0.65 10.87
C GLU A 15 -3.89 0.01 9.83
N ARG A 16 -3.04 -0.93 10.26
CA ARG A 16 -2.17 -1.63 9.30
C ARG A 16 -2.96 -2.45 8.30
N GLN A 17 -4.02 -3.13 8.76
CA GLN A 17 -4.85 -3.91 7.85
C GLN A 17 -5.48 -3.01 6.80
N VAL A 18 -6.05 -1.89 7.23
CA VAL A 18 -6.72 -0.98 6.32
C VAL A 18 -5.73 -0.38 5.32
N VAL A 19 -4.58 0.08 5.80
CA VAL A 19 -3.57 0.67 4.92
C VAL A 19 -3.12 -0.34 3.88
N THR A 20 -2.82 -1.55 4.31
CA THR A 20 -2.34 -2.58 3.40
C THR A 20 -3.36 -2.83 2.29
N LEU A 21 -4.62 -2.98 2.66
CA LEU A 21 -5.66 -3.25 1.67
C LEU A 21 -5.90 -2.05 0.76
N LYS A 22 -5.85 -0.83 1.30
CA LYS A 22 -5.98 0.37 0.47
C LYS A 22 -4.86 0.45 -0.55
N GLU A 23 -3.63 0.19 -0.14
CA GLU A 23 -2.50 0.27 -1.04
C GLU A 23 -2.50 -0.86 -2.07
N MET A 24 -3.22 -1.93 -1.79
CA MET A 24 -3.42 -3.00 -2.76
C MET A 24 -4.56 -2.71 -3.72
N GLY A 25 -5.23 -1.56 -3.57
CA GLY A 25 -6.27 -1.16 -4.50
C GLY A 25 -7.70 -1.48 -4.09
N TYR A 26 -7.91 -1.93 -2.86
CA TYR A 26 -9.26 -2.25 -2.41
C TYR A 26 -10.02 -0.98 -2.09
N SER A 27 -11.30 -0.96 -2.45
CA SER A 27 -12.18 0.15 -2.08
C SER A 27 -12.55 0.05 -0.61
N ASN A 28 -13.01 1.16 -0.04
CA ASN A 28 -13.47 1.16 1.35
C ASN A 28 -14.57 0.13 1.56
N ASP A 29 -15.47 0.00 0.58
CA ASP A 29 -16.57 -0.95 0.69
C ASP A 29 -16.06 -2.39 0.77
N ARG A 30 -15.10 -2.73 -0.07
CA ARG A 30 -14.53 -4.07 -0.05
C ARG A 30 -13.75 -4.34 1.23
N ILE A 31 -13.03 -3.32 1.72
CA ILE A 31 -12.29 -3.45 2.97
C ILE A 31 -13.27 -3.67 4.12
N SER A 32 -14.36 -2.91 4.14
CA SER A 32 -15.34 -3.05 5.22
C SER A 32 -15.92 -4.46 5.24
N LYS A 33 -16.22 -5.02 4.09
CA LYS A 33 -16.75 -6.38 4.03
C LYS A 33 -15.70 -7.40 4.43
N LYS A 34 -14.46 -7.19 4.00
CA LYS A 34 -13.40 -8.14 4.27
C LYS A 34 -13.04 -8.18 5.75
N LEU A 35 -13.05 -7.04 6.41
CA LEU A 35 -12.66 -6.94 7.81
C LEU A 35 -13.84 -6.95 8.77
N GLY A 36 -15.06 -6.92 8.26
CA GLY A 36 -16.23 -6.89 9.14
C GLY A 36 -16.40 -5.56 9.85
N LEU A 37 -16.03 -4.46 9.18
CA LEU A 37 -16.13 -3.12 9.75
C LEU A 37 -17.09 -2.30 8.91
N THR A 38 -17.58 -1.19 9.49
CA THR A 38 -18.38 -0.26 8.69
C THR A 38 -17.46 0.57 7.80
N GLY A 39 -18.02 1.11 6.73
CA GLY A 39 -17.25 1.96 5.84
C GLY A 39 -16.71 3.19 6.54
N SER A 40 -17.48 3.78 7.47
CA SER A 40 -17.01 4.95 8.20
C SER A 40 -15.85 4.59 9.12
N THR A 41 -15.86 3.41 9.70
CA THR A 41 -14.74 2.95 10.51
C THR A 41 -13.49 2.77 9.65
N VAL A 42 -13.65 2.20 8.45
CA VAL A 42 -12.53 2.04 7.53
C VAL A 42 -11.93 3.42 7.20
N ALA A 43 -12.79 4.38 6.88
CA ALA A 43 -12.32 5.72 6.54
C ALA A 43 -11.59 6.38 7.72
N THR A 44 -12.10 6.21 8.93
CA THR A 44 -11.48 6.76 10.12
C THR A 44 -10.10 6.13 10.37
N LEU A 45 -10.02 4.81 10.24
CA LEU A 45 -8.75 4.12 10.46
C LEU A 45 -7.72 4.56 9.43
N TYR A 46 -8.14 4.73 8.20
CA TYR A 46 -7.23 5.17 7.15
C TYR A 46 -6.74 6.60 7.42
N SER A 47 -7.65 7.50 7.81
CA SER A 47 -7.28 8.86 8.17
C SER A 47 -6.28 8.90 9.32
N ARG A 48 -6.53 8.09 10.34
CA ARG A 48 -5.62 8.04 11.49
C ARG A 48 -4.24 7.55 11.08
N ALA A 49 -4.21 6.54 10.23
CA ALA A 49 -2.93 6.01 9.74
C ALA A 49 -2.17 7.07 8.97
N LYS A 50 -2.86 7.80 8.10
CA LYS A 50 -2.21 8.86 7.33
C LYS A 50 -1.68 9.96 8.24
N ASN A 51 -2.41 10.30 9.29
CA ASN A 51 -1.96 11.31 10.23
C ASN A 51 -0.73 10.87 11.02
N LYS A 52 -0.63 9.58 11.31
CA LYS A 52 0.54 9.05 11.99
C LYS A 52 1.75 9.01 11.06
N GLY A 53 1.50 8.93 9.78
CA GLY A 53 2.56 8.89 8.78
C GLY A 53 3.07 7.48 8.52
N TYR A 54 3.18 7.14 7.26
CA TYR A 54 3.78 5.87 6.85
C TYR A 54 4.26 6.06 5.43
N GLU A 55 5.08 5.13 4.98
CA GLU A 55 5.64 5.18 3.63
C GLU A 55 5.35 3.88 2.93
N VAL A 56 4.95 3.95 1.67
CA VAL A 56 4.71 2.77 0.85
C VAL A 56 5.91 2.58 -0.05
N VAL A 57 6.49 1.39 0.01
CA VAL A 57 7.63 1.04 -0.84
C VAL A 57 7.21 -0.12 -1.72
N ILE A 58 7.34 0.06 -3.01
CA ILE A 58 6.99 -0.98 -3.97
C ILE A 58 8.29 -1.53 -4.52
N ILE A 59 8.52 -2.83 -4.29
CA ILE A 59 9.72 -3.50 -4.75
C ILE A 59 9.37 -4.30 -5.98
N ILE A 60 9.96 -3.94 -7.09
CA ILE A 60 9.70 -4.59 -8.36
C ILE A 60 10.97 -5.30 -8.78
N PRO A 61 10.93 -6.61 -9.03
CA PRO A 61 12.10 -7.33 -9.52
C PRO A 61 12.54 -6.72 -10.83
N GLY A 62 13.83 -6.50 -10.98
CA GLY A 62 14.38 -5.72 -12.05
C GLY A 62 13.91 -6.12 -13.42
N ASP A 63 13.98 -7.40 -13.72
CA ASP A 63 13.68 -7.85 -15.06
C ASP A 63 12.24 -8.20 -15.29
N SER A 64 11.46 -8.30 -14.24
CA SER A 64 10.11 -8.82 -14.36
C SER A 64 9.23 -8.04 -15.29
N LEU A 65 9.39 -6.74 -15.31
CA LEU A 65 8.56 -5.89 -16.13
C LEU A 65 9.26 -5.41 -17.37
N GLY A 66 10.50 -5.82 -17.56
CA GLY A 66 11.26 -5.39 -18.72
C GLY A 66 11.59 -3.91 -18.71
N LEU A 67 11.53 -3.27 -17.55
CA LEU A 67 11.76 -1.84 -17.47
C LEU A 67 13.22 -1.47 -17.33
N PHE A 68 14.04 -2.41 -16.89
CA PHE A 68 15.42 -2.14 -16.59
C PHE A 68 16.33 -3.04 -17.39
N GLY A 69 15.95 -3.34 -18.61
CA GLY A 69 16.77 -4.13 -19.50
C GLY A 69 17.87 -3.28 -20.09
N PRO A 70 18.70 -3.89 -20.92
CA PRO A 70 19.82 -3.19 -21.51
C PRO A 70 19.44 -1.95 -22.27
N ASP A 71 18.23 -1.89 -22.73
CA ASP A 71 17.78 -0.75 -23.50
C ASP A 71 17.59 0.48 -22.72
N ASP A 72 17.44 0.35 -21.44
CA ASP A 72 17.13 1.50 -20.64
C ASP A 72 18.22 2.50 -20.63
N GLU A 73 19.41 2.06 -20.79
CA GLU A 73 20.47 3.00 -20.76
C GLU A 73 20.51 3.81 -21.94
N ASP A 74 19.87 3.40 -22.90
CA ASP A 74 19.88 4.17 -24.03
C ASP A 74 19.10 5.32 -23.88
N GLY A 75 18.46 5.13 -23.16
CA GLY A 75 17.86 5.95 -22.89
C GLY A 75 17.77 6.66 -22.82
N GLY A 76 17.91 6.18 -22.85
CA GLY A 76 17.79 6.43 -22.62
C GLY A 76 18.04 6.77 -22.93
N SER A 77 18.24 6.62 -23.08
CA SER A 77 18.69 6.78 -23.32
C SER A 77 18.65 6.95 -23.35
#